data_5d584339871a4578ec1d2610e40cbe7f
#
_entry.id   5d584339871a4578ec1d2610e40cbe7f
#
_cell.length_a   1.000
_cell.length_b   1.000
_cell.length_c   1.000
_cell.angle_alpha   90.00
_cell.angle_beta   90.00
_cell.angle_gamma   90.00
#
_symmetry.space_group_name_H-M   'P 1'
#
loop_
_entity.id
_entity.type
_entity.pdbx_description
1 polymer ?
#
loop_
_entity_poly.entity_id
_entity_poly.type
_entity_poly.pdbx_seq_one_letter_code
_entity_poly.pdbx_strand_id
1 'polypeptide(L)'
;MEDKVIKQIQREGADALLDVGVSVPLKAIRIPFWKNPVELRVTMKRPYLSGQIRFARTYLSMGVTSEQMWNMDKEEEMAFIAEHGEELSRMIAYTICRSWWSRHLLLWPTAWFVRNMMEASYIAGSIKRFVSLMGTDPFIPIIRSAEKTNPMTLRLSQKKKGS
;
A
#
# COMPACT_ATOMS: atom_id res chain seq x y z
N MET A 1 -20.55 14.37 21.49
CA MET A 1 -20.07 15.48 20.64
C MET A 1 -18.55 15.49 20.54
N GLU A 2 -17.82 15.23 21.61
CA GLU A 2 -16.33 15.14 21.65
C GLU A 2 -15.74 14.08 20.73
N ASP A 3 -16.32 12.87 20.66
CA ASP A 3 -15.81 11.80 19.78
C ASP A 3 -15.77 12.16 18.29
N LYS A 4 -16.73 12.98 17.83
CA LYS A 4 -16.76 13.43 16.43
C LYS A 4 -15.64 14.43 16.17
N VAL A 5 -15.39 15.33 17.12
CA VAL A 5 -14.33 16.36 17.02
C VAL A 5 -12.96 15.69 17.07
N ILE A 6 -12.74 14.73 17.97
CA ILE A 6 -11.49 13.97 18.08
C ILE A 6 -11.23 13.22 16.77
N LYS A 7 -12.21 12.52 16.22
CA LYS A 7 -12.07 11.81 14.94
C LYS A 7 -11.77 12.76 13.77
N GLN A 8 -12.35 13.94 13.79
CA GLN A 8 -12.07 14.95 12.75
C GLN A 8 -10.64 15.47 12.85
N ILE A 9 -10.16 15.80 14.04
CA ILE A 9 -8.77 16.25 14.28
C ILE A 9 -7.77 15.15 13.87
N GLN A 10 -8.06 13.89 14.23
CA GLN A 10 -7.23 12.76 13.83
C GLN A 10 -7.18 12.60 12.32
N ARG A 11 -8.30 12.79 11.63
CA ARG A 11 -8.39 12.72 10.18
C ARG A 11 -7.61 13.85 9.50
N GLU A 12 -7.76 15.07 9.97
CA GLU A 12 -7.02 16.23 9.47
C GLU A 12 -5.51 16.07 9.69
N GLY A 13 -5.10 15.55 10.86
CA GLY A 13 -3.71 15.23 11.15
C GLY A 13 -3.16 14.12 10.24
N ALA A 14 -3.93 13.08 9.97
CA ALA A 14 -3.56 12.01 9.04
C ALA A 14 -3.45 12.52 7.61
N ASP A 15 -4.38 13.38 7.18
CA ASP A 15 -4.37 14.00 5.85
C ASP A 15 -3.14 14.89 5.67
N ALA A 16 -2.80 15.70 6.67
CA ALA A 16 -1.59 16.53 6.66
C ALA A 16 -0.31 15.68 6.58
N LEU A 17 -0.24 14.57 7.32
CA LEU A 17 0.91 13.65 7.26
C LEU A 17 1.05 12.98 5.88
N LEU A 18 -0.04 12.65 5.23
CA LEU A 18 -0.04 12.07 3.89
C LEU A 18 0.36 13.07 2.81
N ASP A 19 0.06 14.34 3.00
CA ASP A 19 0.46 15.41 2.07
C ASP A 19 1.95 15.75 2.21
N VAL A 20 2.49 15.79 3.42
CA VAL A 20 3.94 15.89 3.69
C VAL A 20 4.64 14.64 3.18
N GLY A 21 4.06 13.48 3.41
CA GLY A 21 4.57 12.17 3.02
C GLY A 21 5.34 11.46 4.12
N VAL A 22 5.33 10.14 4.04
CA VAL A 22 6.08 9.25 4.93
C VAL A 22 7.42 8.92 4.27
N SER A 23 8.51 9.36 4.90
CA SER A 23 9.86 9.08 4.41
C SER A 23 10.35 7.73 4.93
N VAL A 24 10.71 6.83 4.01
CA VAL A 24 11.19 5.49 4.32
C VAL A 24 12.66 5.36 3.87
N PRO A 25 13.56 4.89 4.73
CA PRO A 25 14.95 4.70 4.35
C PRO A 25 15.11 3.49 3.42
N LEU A 26 16.04 3.60 2.50
CA LEU A 26 16.52 2.51 1.64
C LEU A 26 17.88 2.04 2.12
N LYS A 27 18.31 0.87 1.63
CA LYS A 27 19.67 0.38 1.87
C LYS A 27 20.68 1.40 1.37
N ALA A 28 21.68 1.68 2.19
CA ALA A 28 22.79 2.55 1.82
C ALA A 28 23.54 2.01 0.61
N ILE A 29 23.73 2.82 -0.41
CA ILE A 29 24.48 2.43 -1.63
C ILE A 29 25.93 2.92 -1.47
N ARG A 30 26.87 2.00 -1.61
CA ARG A 30 28.29 2.34 -1.72
C ARG A 30 28.63 2.60 -3.18
N ILE A 31 28.87 3.85 -3.50
CA ILE A 31 29.35 4.25 -4.83
C ILE A 31 30.87 4.17 -4.82
N PRO A 32 31.51 3.49 -5.80
CA PRO A 32 32.97 3.23 -5.80
C PRO A 32 33.85 4.48 -5.67
N PHE A 33 33.36 5.63 -6.06
CA PHE A 33 34.10 6.90 -6.04
C PHE A 33 33.77 7.81 -4.83
N TRP A 34 32.83 7.41 -3.96
CA TRP A 34 32.42 8.20 -2.80
C TRP A 34 32.88 7.51 -1.51
N LYS A 35 33.54 8.31 -0.63
CA LYS A 35 34.04 7.80 0.66
C LYS A 35 32.96 7.37 1.63
N ASN A 36 31.78 8.00 1.56
CA ASN A 36 30.66 7.72 2.45
C ASN A 36 29.53 7.03 1.69
N PRO A 37 28.82 6.05 2.30
CA PRO A 37 27.63 5.46 1.71
C PRO A 37 26.55 6.51 1.57
N VAL A 38 25.82 6.49 0.45
CA VAL A 38 24.69 7.39 0.19
C VAL A 38 23.44 6.77 0.78
N GLU A 39 22.87 7.42 1.78
CA GLU A 39 21.57 7.05 2.34
C GLU A 39 20.46 7.60 1.46
N LEU A 40 19.80 6.74 0.74
CA LEU A 40 18.62 7.11 -0.05
C LEU A 40 17.36 6.97 0.80
N ARG A 41 16.42 7.88 0.59
CA ARG A 41 15.10 7.84 1.20
C ARG A 41 14.02 8.00 0.14
N VAL A 42 12.94 7.27 0.31
CA VAL A 42 11.77 7.36 -0.56
C VAL A 42 10.62 7.96 0.23
N THR A 43 9.95 8.95 -0.36
CA THR A 43 8.80 9.59 0.28
C THR A 43 7.51 9.04 -0.32
N MET A 44 6.74 8.36 0.50
CA MET A 44 5.40 7.87 0.18
C MET A 44 4.39 8.99 0.44
N LYS A 45 3.65 9.38 -0.59
CA LYS A 45 2.59 10.39 -0.47
C LYS A 45 1.25 9.81 -0.89
N ARG A 46 0.15 10.47 -0.49
CA ARG A 46 -1.19 10.07 -0.91
C ARG A 46 -1.28 10.04 -2.44
N PRO A 47 -1.59 8.90 -3.06
CA PRO A 47 -1.80 8.83 -4.50
C PRO A 47 -3.10 9.53 -4.90
N TYR A 48 -3.24 9.92 -6.15
CA TYR A 48 -4.52 10.38 -6.69
C TYR A 48 -5.56 9.25 -6.70
N LEU A 49 -6.84 9.57 -6.84
CA LEU A 49 -7.96 8.63 -6.72
C LEU A 49 -7.73 7.31 -7.49
N SER A 50 -7.27 7.39 -8.73
CA SER A 50 -6.97 6.19 -9.53
C SER A 50 -5.86 5.33 -8.96
N GLY A 51 -4.88 5.94 -8.29
CA GLY A 51 -3.83 5.25 -7.54
C GLY A 51 -4.36 4.65 -6.24
N GLN A 52 -5.24 5.36 -5.54
CA GLN A 52 -5.88 4.86 -4.31
C GLN A 52 -6.74 3.62 -4.61
N ILE A 53 -7.51 3.63 -5.70
CA ILE A 53 -8.31 2.47 -6.12
C ILE A 53 -7.41 1.26 -6.40
N ARG A 54 -6.29 1.45 -7.11
CA ARG A 54 -5.34 0.37 -7.40
C ARG A 54 -4.65 -0.14 -6.14
N PHE A 55 -4.24 0.78 -5.27
CA PHE A 55 -3.68 0.45 -3.96
C PHE A 55 -4.66 -0.40 -3.14
N ALA A 56 -5.92 0.05 -3.02
CA ALA A 56 -6.95 -0.66 -2.28
C ALA A 56 -7.27 -2.04 -2.87
N ARG A 57 -7.33 -2.16 -4.21
CA ARG A 57 -7.51 -3.46 -4.87
C ARG A 57 -6.36 -4.42 -4.56
N THR A 58 -5.12 -3.95 -4.65
CA THR A 58 -3.95 -4.77 -4.32
C THR A 58 -3.96 -5.17 -2.85
N TYR A 59 -4.33 -4.25 -1.94
CA TYR A 59 -4.49 -4.55 -0.53
C TYR A 59 -5.55 -5.63 -0.27
N LEU A 60 -6.71 -5.51 -0.91
CA LEU A 60 -7.80 -6.50 -0.78
C LEU A 60 -7.44 -7.87 -1.36
N SER A 61 -6.65 -7.91 -2.43
CA SER A 61 -6.23 -9.18 -3.04
C SER A 61 -5.34 -10.02 -2.13
N MET A 62 -4.64 -9.40 -1.17
CA MET A 62 -3.86 -10.12 -0.15
C MET A 62 -4.73 -10.81 0.92
N GLY A 63 -6.02 -10.47 1.01
CA GLY A 63 -6.97 -11.14 1.92
C GLY A 63 -6.76 -10.87 3.40
N VAL A 64 -5.91 -9.93 3.76
CA VAL A 64 -5.52 -9.62 5.15
C VAL A 64 -6.14 -8.30 5.57
N THR A 65 -6.64 -8.24 6.81
CA THR A 65 -7.15 -6.99 7.39
C THR A 65 -6.02 -6.16 8.01
N SER A 66 -6.24 -4.84 8.16
CA SER A 66 -5.28 -3.97 8.85
C SER A 66 -5.00 -4.43 10.27
N GLU A 67 -6.03 -4.92 10.96
CA GLU A 67 -5.94 -5.43 12.33
C GLU A 67 -5.07 -6.70 12.42
N GLN A 68 -5.25 -7.63 11.48
CA GLN A 68 -4.39 -8.81 11.38
C GLN A 68 -2.93 -8.42 11.09
N MET A 69 -2.70 -7.49 10.17
CA MET A 69 -1.34 -7.02 9.87
C MET A 69 -0.65 -6.39 11.08
N TRP A 70 -1.38 -5.68 11.96
CA TRP A 70 -0.81 -5.08 13.16
C TRP A 70 -0.44 -6.11 14.23
N ASN A 71 -1.18 -7.21 14.31
CA ASN A 71 -1.03 -8.24 15.33
C ASN A 71 -0.12 -9.40 14.92
N MET A 72 0.41 -9.39 13.67
CA MET A 72 1.36 -10.42 13.20
C MET A 72 2.61 -10.42 14.06
N ASP A 73 3.06 -11.60 14.42
CA ASP A 73 4.39 -11.79 14.99
C ASP A 73 5.49 -11.70 13.92
N LYS A 74 6.74 -11.82 14.29
CA LYS A 74 7.86 -11.68 13.35
C LYS A 74 7.90 -12.79 12.30
N GLU A 75 7.52 -14.00 12.67
CA GLU A 75 7.54 -15.15 11.76
C GLU A 75 6.40 -15.04 10.74
N GLU A 76 5.21 -14.69 11.21
CA GLU A 76 4.04 -14.40 10.37
C GLU A 76 4.30 -13.23 9.44
N GLU A 77 4.94 -12.16 9.94
CA GLU A 77 5.29 -10.98 9.13
C GLU A 77 6.29 -11.36 8.02
N MET A 78 7.29 -12.18 8.33
CA MET A 78 8.26 -12.65 7.33
C MET A 78 7.62 -13.57 6.29
N ALA A 79 6.74 -14.48 6.72
CA ALA A 79 5.98 -15.34 5.82
C ALA A 79 5.07 -14.50 4.90
N PHE A 80 4.37 -13.51 5.46
CA PHE A 80 3.53 -12.60 4.72
C PHE A 80 4.31 -11.77 3.68
N ILE A 81 5.48 -11.27 4.05
CA ILE A 81 6.36 -10.55 3.11
C ILE A 81 6.87 -11.48 2.01
N ALA A 82 7.20 -12.73 2.33
CA ALA A 82 7.66 -13.70 1.34
C ALA A 82 6.56 -14.03 0.32
N GLU A 83 5.31 -14.14 0.76
CA GLU A 83 4.16 -14.43 -0.08
C GLU A 83 3.71 -13.21 -0.90
N HIS A 84 3.63 -12.03 -0.26
CA HIS A 84 3.03 -10.83 -0.83
C HIS A 84 4.03 -9.70 -1.15
N GLY A 85 5.32 -9.99 -1.20
CA GLY A 85 6.36 -8.97 -1.41
C GLY A 85 6.23 -8.20 -2.72
N GLU A 86 5.66 -8.81 -3.75
CA GLU A 86 5.39 -8.15 -5.02
C GLU A 86 4.25 -7.15 -4.91
N GLU A 87 3.14 -7.54 -4.27
CA GLU A 87 1.98 -6.69 -4.01
C GLU A 87 2.37 -5.51 -3.12
N LEU A 88 3.10 -5.77 -2.05
CA LEU A 88 3.59 -4.75 -1.11
C LEU A 88 4.50 -3.74 -1.82
N SER A 89 5.43 -4.20 -2.64
CA SER A 89 6.31 -3.30 -3.41
C SER A 89 5.55 -2.46 -4.44
N ARG A 90 4.51 -3.02 -5.10
CA ARG A 90 3.61 -2.27 -5.98
C ARG A 90 2.79 -1.22 -5.23
N MET A 91 2.29 -1.56 -4.04
CA MET A 91 1.55 -0.61 -3.21
C MET A 91 2.42 0.60 -2.87
N ILE A 92 3.67 0.40 -2.47
CA ILE A 92 4.63 1.48 -2.23
C ILE A 92 4.87 2.27 -3.53
N ALA A 93 5.05 1.61 -4.65
CA ALA A 93 5.26 2.28 -5.94
C ALA A 93 4.07 3.16 -6.35
N TYR A 94 2.82 2.79 -6.04
CA TYR A 94 1.65 3.65 -6.27
C TYR A 94 1.70 4.95 -5.46
N THR A 95 2.29 4.95 -4.29
CA THR A 95 2.43 6.13 -3.44
C THR A 95 3.54 7.07 -3.91
N ILE A 96 4.54 6.54 -4.61
CA ILE A 96 5.66 7.28 -5.19
C ILE A 96 5.27 7.81 -6.57
N CYS A 97 4.77 6.94 -7.45
CA CYS A 97 4.38 7.24 -8.83
C CYS A 97 2.96 7.79 -8.89
N ARG A 98 2.75 9.03 -8.42
CA ARG A 98 1.41 9.64 -8.29
C ARG A 98 0.81 10.07 -9.61
N SER A 99 1.63 10.59 -10.53
CA SER A 99 1.20 11.09 -11.84
C SER A 99 0.82 9.95 -12.78
N TRP A 100 -0.07 10.22 -13.74
CA TRP A 100 -0.47 9.27 -14.76
C TRP A 100 0.73 8.77 -15.57
N TRP A 101 1.59 9.68 -16.00
CA TRP A 101 2.81 9.38 -16.76
C TRP A 101 3.82 8.56 -15.94
N SER A 102 4.12 9.00 -14.72
CA SER A 102 5.06 8.27 -13.85
C SER A 102 4.57 6.86 -13.52
N ARG A 103 3.27 6.69 -13.39
CA ARG A 103 2.66 5.39 -13.12
C ARG A 103 2.74 4.45 -14.31
N HIS A 104 2.56 4.93 -15.54
CA HIS A 104 2.67 4.08 -16.73
C HIS A 104 4.11 3.67 -17.03
N LEU A 105 5.05 4.57 -16.85
CA LEU A 105 6.44 4.34 -17.25
C LEU A 105 7.33 3.83 -16.10
N LEU A 106 7.11 4.32 -14.88
CA LEU A 106 8.01 4.10 -13.75
C LEU A 106 7.48 3.15 -12.68
N LEU A 107 6.23 2.71 -12.74
CA LEU A 107 5.65 1.84 -11.71
C LEU A 107 6.45 0.55 -11.53
N TRP A 108 6.71 -0.15 -12.63
CA TRP A 108 7.46 -1.41 -12.63
C TRP A 108 8.90 -1.25 -12.14
N PRO A 109 9.70 -0.32 -12.70
CA PRO A 109 11.05 -0.06 -12.21
C PRO A 109 11.06 0.39 -10.75
N THR A 110 10.09 1.23 -10.34
CA THR A 110 9.99 1.67 -8.94
C THR A 110 9.65 0.51 -8.00
N ALA A 111 8.69 -0.34 -8.35
CA ALA A 111 8.35 -1.52 -7.55
C ALA A 111 9.53 -2.49 -7.43
N TRP A 112 10.23 -2.73 -8.54
CA TRP A 112 11.45 -3.53 -8.56
C TRP A 112 12.54 -2.90 -7.67
N PHE A 113 12.76 -1.60 -7.78
CA PHE A 113 13.75 -0.87 -6.99
C PHE A 113 13.42 -0.93 -5.49
N VAL A 114 12.18 -0.68 -5.10
CA VAL A 114 11.71 -0.78 -3.71
C VAL A 114 11.97 -2.18 -3.16
N ARG A 115 11.59 -3.22 -3.90
CA ARG A 115 11.77 -4.62 -3.49
C ARG A 115 13.23 -5.01 -3.26
N ASN A 116 14.16 -4.47 -4.05
CA ASN A 116 15.58 -4.82 -3.96
C ASN A 116 16.37 -3.91 -3.00
N MET A 117 15.89 -2.68 -2.77
CA MET A 117 16.63 -1.67 -2.01
C MET A 117 16.03 -1.36 -0.64
N MET A 118 14.81 -1.82 -0.37
CA MET A 118 14.17 -1.64 0.92
C MET A 118 14.33 -2.90 1.78
N GLU A 119 14.56 -2.72 3.06
CA GLU A 119 14.57 -3.82 4.01
C GLU A 119 13.14 -4.30 4.29
N ALA A 120 12.96 -5.62 4.48
CA ALA A 120 11.65 -6.23 4.66
C ALA A 120 10.83 -5.62 5.81
N SER A 121 11.48 -5.35 6.94
CA SER A 121 10.88 -4.70 8.10
C SER A 121 10.32 -3.31 7.79
N TYR A 122 11.00 -2.54 6.95
CA TYR A 122 10.52 -1.22 6.52
C TYR A 122 9.37 -1.30 5.51
N ILE A 123 9.33 -2.34 4.67
CA ILE A 123 8.23 -2.56 3.73
C ILE A 123 6.92 -2.77 4.50
N ALA A 124 6.88 -3.75 5.40
CA ALA A 124 5.69 -4.04 6.19
C ALA A 124 5.28 -2.86 7.07
N GLY A 125 6.22 -2.28 7.82
CA GLY A 125 5.96 -1.16 8.71
C GLY A 125 5.45 0.09 7.99
N SER A 126 5.99 0.40 6.80
CA SER A 126 5.55 1.55 6.01
C SER A 126 4.14 1.35 5.46
N ILE A 127 3.79 0.14 5.02
CA ILE A 127 2.43 -0.17 4.54
C ILE A 127 1.43 -0.15 5.68
N LYS A 128 1.72 -0.80 6.80
CA LYS A 128 0.87 -0.76 8.01
C LYS A 128 0.53 0.69 8.37
N ARG A 129 1.55 1.54 8.47
CA ARG A 129 1.38 2.96 8.81
C ARG A 129 0.62 3.72 7.73
N PHE A 130 0.92 3.45 6.46
CA PHE A 130 0.28 4.14 5.34
C PHE A 130 -1.22 3.78 5.21
N VAL A 131 -1.57 2.49 5.36
CA VAL A 131 -2.95 2.01 5.40
C VAL A 131 -3.73 2.66 6.55
N SER A 132 -3.14 2.71 7.74
CA SER A 132 -3.73 3.38 8.90
C SER A 132 -3.99 4.87 8.66
N LEU A 133 -3.02 5.59 8.05
CA LEU A 133 -3.16 7.02 7.75
C LEU A 133 -4.17 7.30 6.64
N MET A 134 -4.22 6.45 5.61
CA MET A 134 -5.17 6.63 4.51
C MET A 134 -6.63 6.44 4.93
N GLY A 135 -6.88 5.86 6.10
CA GLY A 135 -8.24 5.54 6.51
C GLY A 135 -8.96 4.69 5.46
N THR A 136 -8.28 3.65 4.98
CA THR A 136 -8.80 2.77 3.92
C THR A 136 -10.06 2.01 4.34
N ASP A 137 -10.37 1.99 5.63
CA ASP A 137 -11.56 1.34 6.16
C ASP A 137 -12.87 1.77 5.47
N PRO A 138 -13.12 3.04 5.13
CA PRO A 138 -14.33 3.39 4.37
C PRO A 138 -14.28 2.98 2.89
N PHE A 139 -13.08 2.83 2.29
CA PHE A 139 -12.93 2.42 0.89
C PHE A 139 -13.07 0.91 0.70
N ILE A 140 -12.61 0.13 1.65
CA ILE A 140 -12.65 -1.34 1.60
C ILE A 140 -14.08 -1.88 1.45
N PRO A 141 -15.08 -1.44 2.24
CA PRO A 141 -16.47 -1.87 2.05
C PRO A 141 -17.04 -1.51 0.69
N ILE A 142 -16.71 -0.32 0.17
CA ILE A 142 -17.19 0.14 -1.15
C ILE A 142 -16.63 -0.75 -2.26
N ILE A 143 -15.34 -1.06 -2.23
CA ILE A 143 -14.72 -1.92 -3.24
C ILE A 143 -15.26 -3.36 -3.14
N ARG A 144 -15.38 -3.90 -1.93
CA ARG A 144 -16.00 -5.23 -1.71
C ARG A 144 -17.45 -5.28 -2.18
N SER A 145 -18.22 -4.21 -1.94
CA SER A 145 -19.58 -4.11 -2.43
C SER A 145 -19.64 -4.08 -3.96
N ALA A 146 -18.75 -3.30 -4.60
CA ALA A 146 -18.64 -3.24 -6.06
C ALA A 146 -18.23 -4.58 -6.68
N GLU A 147 -17.34 -5.33 -6.02
CA GLU A 147 -16.95 -6.68 -6.47
C GLU A 147 -18.08 -7.68 -6.32
N LYS A 148 -18.85 -7.63 -5.24
CA LYS A 148 -20.03 -8.49 -5.03
C LYS A 148 -21.15 -8.20 -6.02
N THR A 149 -21.32 -6.95 -6.42
CA THR A 149 -22.34 -6.50 -7.39
C THR A 149 -21.87 -6.57 -8.84
N ASN A 150 -20.66 -7.06 -9.10
CA ASN A 150 -20.14 -7.21 -10.44
C ASN A 150 -20.99 -8.25 -11.23
N PRO A 151 -21.74 -7.81 -12.26
CA PRO A 151 -22.64 -8.71 -13.01
C PRO A 151 -21.89 -9.83 -13.76
N MET A 152 -20.58 -9.69 -13.96
CA MET A 152 -19.74 -10.72 -14.56
C MET A 152 -19.56 -11.93 -13.66
N THR A 153 -19.54 -11.77 -12.33
CA THR A 153 -19.44 -12.87 -11.37
C THR A 153 -20.74 -13.65 -11.25
N LEU A 154 -21.89 -13.01 -11.44
CA LEU A 154 -23.21 -13.65 -11.43
C LEU A 154 -23.38 -14.59 -12.62
N ARG A 155 -22.83 -14.29 -13.79
CA ARG A 155 -22.91 -15.16 -14.98
C ARG A 155 -22.09 -16.46 -14.83
N LEU A 156 -21.01 -16.45 -14.05
CA LEU A 156 -20.21 -17.65 -13.78
C LEU A 156 -20.91 -18.62 -12.81
N SER A 157 -21.72 -18.11 -11.87
CA SER A 157 -22.46 -18.95 -10.93
C SER A 157 -23.70 -19.59 -11.56
N GLN A 158 -24.31 -18.98 -12.57
CA GLN A 158 -25.47 -19.52 -13.27
C GLN A 158 -25.11 -20.66 -14.24
N LYS A 159 -23.88 -20.74 -14.75
CA LYS A 159 -23.40 -21.85 -15.61
C LYS A 159 -23.22 -23.18 -14.89
N LYS A 160 -23.20 -23.18 -13.54
CA LYS A 160 -23.05 -24.41 -12.73
C LYS A 160 -24.38 -25.09 -12.33
N LYS A 161 -25.53 -24.57 -12.74
CA LYS A 161 -26.86 -25.08 -12.36
C LYS A 161 -27.62 -25.73 -13.50
N GLY A 162 -26.94 -26.11 -14.58
CA GLY A 162 -27.52 -26.78 -15.75
C GLY A 162 -26.64 -27.93 -16.20
N SER A 163 -26.61 -29.01 -15.43
CA SER A 163 -26.26 -30.37 -15.83
C SER A 163 -27.01 -31.34 -14.95
#